data_d24c819dc07c9c655437fde7408e9d86
#
_entry.id   d24c819dc07c9c655437fde7408e9d86
#
_cell.length_a   1.000
_cell.length_b   1.000
_cell.length_c   1.000
_cell.angle_alpha   90.00
_cell.angle_beta   90.00
_cell.angle_gamma   90.00
#
_symmetry.space_group_name_H-M   'P 1'
#
loop_
_entity.id
_entity.type
_entity.pdbx_description
1 polymer ?
#
loop_
_entity_poly.entity_id
_entity_poly.type
_entity_poly.pdbx_seq_one_letter_code
_entity_poly.pdbx_strand_id
1 'polypeptide(L)'
;PDNTATFRGTVADESGQGLADASVIVQWFDDDLDLWVSEENLTDTTGAFLFESLDPGLVRVDIVVERDDHRDRFSNRVLLSPPALIEPIGFTTIDFIFPSAEEFAAQPCENNAEDCEIRHIDRTPLQMDHPLMDPSAATGYVLLGLGFMGLALIAAGFSLWAIKAGSVALLRTSSVLVFFTVGHFYSACIFGLFAFVLTFAVPRRRIPLN
;
A
#
# COMPACT_ATOMS: atom_id res chain seq x y z
N PRO A 1 -12.51 -1.11 7.37
CA PRO A 1 -13.35 -1.91 6.48
C PRO A 1 -12.79 -3.31 6.45
N ASP A 2 -13.56 -4.23 7.03
CA ASP A 2 -13.20 -5.61 7.23
C ASP A 2 -13.28 -6.35 5.87
N ASN A 3 -12.45 -7.37 5.67
CA ASN A 3 -12.46 -8.24 4.49
C ASN A 3 -12.29 -7.52 3.14
N THR A 4 -11.44 -6.49 3.09
CA THR A 4 -11.27 -5.66 1.88
C THR A 4 -9.86 -5.70 1.30
N ALA A 5 -8.98 -6.54 1.82
CA ALA A 5 -7.63 -6.71 1.29
C ALA A 5 -7.50 -8.03 0.51
N THR A 6 -6.77 -7.97 -0.60
CA THR A 6 -6.32 -9.14 -1.36
C THR A 6 -4.81 -9.22 -1.27
N PHE A 7 -4.30 -10.38 -0.88
CA PHE A 7 -2.89 -10.66 -0.79
C PHE A 7 -2.50 -11.79 -1.75
N ARG A 8 -1.55 -11.52 -2.62
CA ARG A 8 -1.08 -12.49 -3.61
C ARG A 8 0.42 -12.35 -3.82
N GLY A 9 1.01 -13.36 -4.39
CA GLY A 9 2.43 -13.35 -4.73
C GLY A 9 2.90 -14.71 -5.19
N THR A 10 4.22 -14.86 -5.21
CA THR A 10 4.87 -16.13 -5.52
C THR A 10 5.86 -16.51 -4.42
N VAL A 11 6.04 -17.78 -4.22
CA VAL A 11 7.12 -18.34 -3.41
C VAL A 11 8.06 -19.06 -4.36
N ALA A 12 9.30 -18.62 -4.43
CA ALA A 12 10.34 -19.21 -5.28
C ALA A 12 11.57 -19.55 -4.45
N ASP A 13 12.36 -20.48 -4.91
CA ASP A 13 13.69 -20.77 -4.36
C ASP A 13 14.71 -19.70 -4.79
N GLU A 14 15.95 -19.81 -4.32
CA GLU A 14 17.05 -18.90 -4.67
C GLU A 14 17.39 -18.87 -6.17
N SER A 15 17.02 -19.93 -6.92
CA SER A 15 17.21 -20.00 -8.37
C SER A 15 16.11 -19.29 -9.14
N GLY A 16 15.04 -18.85 -8.45
CA GLY A 16 13.84 -18.26 -9.03
C GLY A 16 12.82 -19.29 -9.53
N GLN A 17 13.00 -20.58 -9.19
CA GLN A 17 12.01 -21.60 -9.49
C GLN A 17 10.88 -21.55 -8.45
N GLY A 18 9.62 -21.50 -8.91
CA GLY A 18 8.46 -21.52 -8.03
C GLY A 18 8.37 -22.81 -7.21
N LEU A 19 8.05 -22.67 -5.94
CA LEU A 19 7.85 -23.79 -4.99
C LEU A 19 6.37 -24.16 -4.98
N ALA A 20 6.04 -25.33 -5.52
CA ALA A 20 4.71 -25.90 -5.47
C ALA A 20 4.42 -26.53 -4.09
N ASP A 21 3.14 -26.58 -3.73
CA ASP A 21 2.64 -27.20 -2.50
C ASP A 21 3.29 -26.66 -1.20
N ALA A 22 3.87 -25.46 -1.25
CA ALA A 22 4.27 -24.74 -0.05
C ALA A 22 3.05 -24.17 0.67
N SER A 23 2.93 -24.41 1.98
CA SER A 23 1.85 -23.84 2.78
C SER A 23 2.19 -22.38 3.11
N VAL A 24 1.34 -21.46 2.69
CA VAL A 24 1.40 -20.04 3.06
C VAL A 24 0.33 -19.77 4.10
N ILE A 25 0.73 -19.34 5.30
CA ILE A 25 -0.15 -19.09 6.44
C ILE A 25 -0.09 -17.60 6.77
N VAL A 26 -1.22 -16.92 6.69
CA VAL A 26 -1.35 -15.51 7.08
C VAL A 26 -1.97 -15.46 8.46
N GLN A 27 -1.33 -14.75 9.40
CA GLN A 27 -1.76 -14.64 10.79
C GLN A 27 -1.90 -13.17 11.19
N TRP A 28 -2.98 -12.85 11.87
CA TRP A 28 -3.22 -11.51 12.44
C TRP A 28 -3.92 -11.62 13.78
N PHE A 29 -3.83 -10.55 14.56
CA PHE A 29 -4.58 -10.44 15.80
C PHE A 29 -5.94 -9.80 15.51
N ASP A 30 -7.00 -10.49 15.89
CA ASP A 30 -8.36 -9.98 15.78
C ASP A 30 -8.74 -9.30 17.10
N ASP A 31 -8.87 -7.98 17.09
CA ASP A 31 -9.15 -7.16 18.26
C ASP A 31 -10.59 -7.40 18.79
N ASP A 32 -11.52 -7.80 17.95
CA ASP A 32 -12.91 -8.07 18.35
C ASP A 32 -13.06 -9.42 19.07
N LEU A 33 -12.29 -10.40 18.64
CA LEU A 33 -12.27 -11.74 19.21
C LEU A 33 -11.23 -11.92 20.32
N ASP A 34 -10.29 -10.96 20.46
CA ASP A 34 -9.14 -10.99 21.39
C ASP A 34 -8.30 -12.28 21.22
N LEU A 35 -8.09 -12.69 19.96
CA LEU A 35 -7.31 -13.89 19.63
C LEU A 35 -6.56 -13.76 18.29
N TRP A 36 -5.57 -14.64 18.12
CA TRP A 36 -4.87 -14.80 16.85
C TRP A 36 -5.71 -15.66 15.90
N VAL A 37 -5.94 -15.13 14.70
CA VAL A 37 -6.61 -15.80 13.59
C VAL A 37 -5.60 -16.12 12.52
N SER A 38 -5.80 -17.22 11.78
CA SER A 38 -4.95 -17.58 10.67
C SER A 38 -5.77 -18.15 9.51
N GLU A 39 -5.31 -17.82 8.30
CA GLU A 39 -5.74 -18.46 7.06
C GLU A 39 -4.56 -19.13 6.38
N GLU A 40 -4.79 -20.28 5.76
CA GLU A 40 -3.79 -21.09 5.08
C GLU A 40 -4.20 -21.35 3.63
N ASN A 41 -3.24 -21.24 2.70
CA ASN A 41 -3.40 -21.63 1.32
C ASN A 41 -2.11 -22.27 0.80
N LEU A 42 -2.24 -23.20 -0.15
CA LEU A 42 -1.10 -23.85 -0.79
C LEU A 42 -0.71 -23.10 -2.06
N THR A 43 0.58 -23.04 -2.33
CA THR A 43 1.07 -22.53 -3.60
C THR A 43 0.76 -23.51 -4.75
N ASP A 44 0.49 -22.96 -5.91
CA ASP A 44 0.28 -23.76 -7.13
C ASP A 44 1.62 -24.26 -7.73
N THR A 45 1.55 -24.93 -8.89
CA THR A 45 2.73 -25.47 -9.60
C THR A 45 3.75 -24.41 -10.03
N THR A 46 3.38 -23.13 -10.02
CA THR A 46 4.25 -21.99 -10.33
C THR A 46 4.75 -21.28 -9.07
N GLY A 47 4.36 -21.77 -7.90
CA GLY A 47 4.64 -21.13 -6.61
C GLY A 47 3.69 -19.98 -6.27
N ALA A 48 2.62 -19.74 -7.04
CA ALA A 48 1.70 -18.66 -6.81
C ALA A 48 0.69 -18.97 -5.71
N PHE A 49 0.33 -17.94 -4.93
CA PHE A 49 -0.71 -18.00 -3.90
C PHE A 49 -1.64 -16.79 -3.99
N LEU A 50 -2.86 -16.94 -3.44
CA LEU A 50 -3.87 -15.90 -3.41
C LEU A 50 -4.71 -16.03 -2.14
N PHE A 51 -4.84 -14.93 -1.41
CA PHE A 51 -5.83 -14.76 -0.33
C PHE A 51 -6.76 -13.61 -0.70
N GLU A 52 -8.03 -13.81 -0.50
CA GLU A 52 -9.07 -12.81 -0.75
C GLU A 52 -9.81 -12.52 0.55
N SER A 53 -10.36 -11.33 0.65
CA SER A 53 -11.18 -10.94 1.80
C SER A 53 -10.45 -10.95 3.15
N LEU A 54 -9.16 -10.57 3.16
CA LEU A 54 -8.42 -10.36 4.41
C LEU A 54 -8.70 -8.97 4.98
N ASP A 55 -8.44 -8.81 6.27
CA ASP A 55 -8.44 -7.49 6.90
C ASP A 55 -7.17 -6.72 6.58
N PRO A 56 -7.28 -5.44 6.14
CA PRO A 56 -6.11 -4.60 5.93
C PRO A 56 -5.38 -4.36 7.25
N GLY A 57 -4.08 -4.51 7.24
CA GLY A 57 -3.28 -4.29 8.43
C GLY A 57 -1.97 -5.03 8.40
N LEU A 58 -1.31 -5.05 9.55
CA LEU A 58 -0.06 -5.74 9.73
C LEU A 58 -0.31 -7.22 10.03
N VAL A 59 0.22 -8.10 9.19
CA VAL A 59 0.09 -9.55 9.32
C VAL A 59 1.46 -10.22 9.40
N ARG A 60 1.51 -11.39 10.03
CA ARG A 60 2.61 -12.33 9.94
C ARG A 60 2.30 -13.32 8.83
N VAL A 61 3.27 -13.59 7.98
CA VAL A 61 3.19 -14.58 6.91
C VAL A 61 4.23 -15.65 7.18
N ASP A 62 3.78 -16.87 7.41
CA ASP A 62 4.61 -18.04 7.57
C ASP A 62 4.52 -18.90 6.30
N ILE A 63 5.65 -19.22 5.72
CA ILE A 63 5.77 -20.12 4.57
C ILE A 63 6.38 -21.42 5.07
N VAL A 64 5.69 -22.52 4.88
CA VAL A 64 6.12 -23.84 5.36
C VAL A 64 6.29 -24.78 4.18
N VAL A 65 7.45 -25.41 4.12
CA VAL A 65 7.76 -26.44 3.13
C VAL A 65 8.02 -27.74 3.87
N GLU A 66 7.23 -28.76 3.54
CA GLU A 66 7.42 -30.13 4.06
C GLU A 66 8.66 -30.76 3.45
N ARG A 67 9.48 -31.37 4.28
CA ARG A 67 10.60 -32.20 3.90
C ARG A 67 10.33 -33.64 4.36
N ASP A 68 11.17 -34.57 3.97
CA ASP A 68 10.98 -35.99 4.29
C ASP A 68 10.96 -36.27 5.80
N ASP A 69 11.76 -35.51 6.56
CA ASP A 69 12.01 -35.74 8.00
C ASP A 69 11.70 -34.50 8.88
N HIS A 70 11.46 -33.33 8.28
CA HIS A 70 11.22 -32.08 9.01
C HIS A 70 10.43 -31.11 8.17
N ARG A 71 10.10 -29.94 8.78
CA ARG A 71 9.48 -28.79 8.13
C ARG A 71 10.42 -27.61 8.16
N ASP A 72 10.54 -26.94 7.02
CA ASP A 72 11.22 -25.64 6.94
C ASP A 72 10.17 -24.54 7.01
N ARG A 73 10.26 -23.67 8.03
CA ARG A 73 9.34 -22.55 8.24
C ARG A 73 10.07 -21.23 8.06
N PHE A 74 9.53 -20.36 7.23
CA PHE A 74 10.05 -19.03 6.95
C PHE A 74 9.03 -17.96 7.27
N SER A 75 9.32 -17.09 8.24
CA SER A 75 8.39 -16.08 8.75
C SER A 75 8.76 -14.68 8.32
N ASN A 76 7.76 -13.94 7.87
CA ASN A 76 7.87 -12.55 7.45
C ASN A 76 6.72 -11.71 8.01
N ARG A 77 6.93 -10.40 8.05
CA ARG A 77 5.93 -9.39 8.36
C ARG A 77 5.50 -8.66 7.09
N VAL A 78 4.21 -8.58 6.86
CA VAL A 78 3.62 -7.92 5.69
C VAL A 78 2.58 -6.91 6.13
N LEU A 79 2.53 -5.75 5.46
CA LEU A 79 1.47 -4.78 5.61
C LEU A 79 0.49 -4.94 4.45
N LEU A 80 -0.72 -5.41 4.74
CA LEU A 80 -1.79 -5.51 3.77
C LEU A 80 -2.38 -4.13 3.50
N SER A 81 -2.46 -3.76 2.21
CA SER A 81 -2.95 -2.45 1.78
C SER A 81 -4.45 -2.32 2.03
N PRO A 82 -4.90 -1.20 2.63
CA PRO A 82 -6.32 -0.89 2.67
C PRO A 82 -6.83 -0.53 1.28
N PRO A 83 -8.16 -0.58 1.07
CA PRO A 83 -8.77 -0.14 -0.18
C PRO A 83 -8.45 1.32 -0.47
N ALA A 84 -8.16 1.62 -1.74
CA ALA A 84 -7.97 3.00 -2.22
C ALA A 84 -9.31 3.62 -2.59
N LEU A 85 -9.32 4.94 -2.80
CA LEU A 85 -10.54 5.70 -3.05
C LEU A 85 -11.34 5.24 -4.27
N ILE A 86 -10.65 4.75 -5.30
CA ILE A 86 -11.24 4.33 -6.57
C ILE A 86 -11.36 2.80 -6.63
N GLU A 87 -10.56 2.09 -5.82
CA GLU A 87 -10.54 0.64 -5.73
C GLU A 87 -11.14 0.23 -4.39
N PRO A 88 -12.29 -0.47 -4.37
CA PRO A 88 -12.95 -0.87 -3.13
C PRO A 88 -12.20 -1.98 -2.37
N ILE A 89 -11.16 -2.57 -2.99
CA ILE A 89 -10.35 -3.65 -2.45
C ILE A 89 -8.88 -3.22 -2.48
N GLY A 90 -8.17 -3.40 -1.37
CA GLY A 90 -6.73 -3.20 -1.28
C GLY A 90 -5.97 -4.39 -1.87
N PHE A 91 -5.00 -4.14 -2.76
CA PHE A 91 -4.15 -5.18 -3.34
C PHE A 91 -2.74 -5.11 -2.78
N THR A 92 -2.24 -6.24 -2.25
CA THR A 92 -0.84 -6.41 -1.85
C THR A 92 -0.24 -7.55 -2.65
N THR A 93 0.85 -7.27 -3.35
CA THR A 93 1.58 -8.29 -4.12
C THR A 93 3.00 -8.36 -3.62
N ILE A 94 3.44 -9.53 -3.14
CA ILE A 94 4.79 -9.77 -2.64
C ILE A 94 5.28 -11.13 -3.13
N ASP A 95 6.48 -11.13 -3.70
CA ASP A 95 7.17 -12.34 -4.07
C ASP A 95 8.22 -12.68 -3.00
N PHE A 96 8.19 -13.91 -2.51
CA PHE A 96 9.08 -14.40 -1.48
C PHE A 96 10.15 -15.29 -2.10
N ILE A 97 11.41 -15.06 -1.68
CA ILE A 97 12.50 -15.98 -1.92
C ILE A 97 12.64 -16.83 -0.67
N PHE A 98 12.33 -18.11 -0.80
CA PHE A 98 12.44 -19.07 0.29
C PHE A 98 13.91 -19.43 0.51
N PRO A 99 14.42 -19.39 1.75
CA PRO A 99 15.81 -19.67 2.05
C PRO A 99 16.21 -21.08 1.64
N SER A 100 17.50 -21.27 1.35
CA SER A 100 18.04 -22.56 0.97
C SER A 100 18.02 -23.59 2.11
N ALA A 101 18.05 -24.85 1.76
CA ALA A 101 18.15 -25.94 2.74
C ALA A 101 19.43 -25.82 3.62
N GLU A 102 20.51 -25.23 3.08
CA GLU A 102 21.75 -24.98 3.84
C GLU A 102 21.55 -23.88 4.91
N GLU A 103 20.80 -22.84 4.60
CA GLU A 103 20.46 -21.80 5.56
C GLU A 103 19.59 -22.35 6.70
N PHE A 104 18.62 -23.21 6.40
CA PHE A 104 17.81 -23.89 7.41
C PHE A 104 18.61 -24.85 8.24
N ALA A 105 19.55 -25.61 7.63
CA ALA A 105 20.42 -26.52 8.36
C ALA A 105 21.37 -25.85 9.36
N ALA A 106 21.64 -24.55 9.15
CA ALA A 106 22.44 -23.73 10.07
C ALA A 106 21.63 -23.23 11.29
N GLN A 107 20.30 -23.36 11.26
CA GLN A 107 19.44 -22.93 12.36
C GLN A 107 19.29 -24.03 13.42
N PRO A 108 19.17 -23.65 14.71
CA PRO A 108 18.81 -24.61 15.75
C PRO A 108 17.41 -25.14 15.53
N CYS A 109 17.15 -26.38 15.87
CA CYS A 109 15.80 -26.93 15.86
C CYS A 109 14.91 -26.30 16.95
N GLU A 110 13.68 -25.98 16.61
CA GLU A 110 12.73 -25.32 17.50
C GLU A 110 12.29 -26.25 18.65
N ASN A 111 12.26 -27.57 18.44
CA ASN A 111 11.77 -28.58 19.37
C ASN A 111 12.84 -29.62 19.79
N ASN A 112 13.91 -29.19 20.46
CA ASN A 112 14.95 -30.08 21.03
C ASN A 112 15.61 -31.15 20.14
N ALA A 113 16.90 -31.29 20.32
CA ALA A 113 17.93 -31.86 19.47
C ALA A 113 17.84 -33.36 19.08
N GLU A 114 16.87 -34.15 19.54
CA GLU A 114 16.85 -35.57 19.20
C GLU A 114 15.94 -35.90 18.00
N ASP A 115 14.85 -35.15 17.82
CA ASP A 115 13.96 -35.22 16.64
C ASP A 115 13.67 -33.81 16.15
N CYS A 116 14.44 -33.34 15.17
CA CYS A 116 14.25 -32.00 14.60
C CYS A 116 13.01 -31.98 13.69
N GLU A 117 11.88 -31.60 14.24
CA GLU A 117 10.62 -31.52 13.47
C GLU A 117 10.49 -30.22 12.67
N ILE A 118 10.98 -29.08 13.20
CA ILE A 118 10.81 -27.76 12.57
C ILE A 118 12.13 -26.99 12.63
N ARG A 119 12.59 -26.54 11.47
CA ARG A 119 13.63 -25.53 11.33
C ARG A 119 13.00 -24.21 10.96
N HIS A 120 13.34 -23.17 11.71
CA HIS A 120 12.65 -21.90 11.58
C HIS A 120 13.62 -20.75 11.31
N ILE A 121 13.38 -20.02 10.24
CA ILE A 121 14.01 -18.74 9.94
C ILE A 121 12.97 -17.64 10.12
N ASP A 122 13.10 -16.88 11.19
CA ASP A 122 12.18 -15.78 11.49
C ASP A 122 12.84 -14.43 11.18
N ARG A 123 12.33 -13.73 10.14
CA ARG A 123 12.75 -12.36 9.81
C ARG A 123 11.88 -11.30 10.45
N THR A 124 10.81 -11.67 11.13
CA THR A 124 9.89 -10.69 11.73
C THR A 124 10.56 -9.77 12.76
N PRO A 125 11.48 -10.21 13.65
CA PRO A 125 12.16 -9.31 14.58
C PRO A 125 12.98 -8.24 13.87
N LEU A 126 13.73 -8.61 12.83
CA LEU A 126 14.53 -7.66 12.04
C LEU A 126 13.64 -6.65 11.30
N GLN A 127 12.49 -7.11 10.80
CA GLN A 127 11.52 -6.26 10.13
C GLN A 127 10.76 -5.34 11.10
N MET A 128 10.66 -5.71 12.39
CA MET A 128 10.11 -4.85 13.43
C MET A 128 11.02 -3.66 13.76
N ASP A 129 12.34 -3.85 13.67
CA ASP A 129 13.33 -2.79 13.90
C ASP A 129 13.43 -1.80 12.72
N HIS A 130 12.93 -2.18 11.55
CA HIS A 130 12.89 -1.33 10.37
C HIS A 130 11.47 -0.85 10.09
N PRO A 131 11.27 0.44 9.74
CA PRO A 131 9.97 0.92 9.33
C PRO A 131 9.52 0.19 8.05
N LEU A 132 8.23 -0.18 7.98
CA LEU A 132 7.61 -0.82 6.81
C LEU A 132 7.66 0.07 5.55
N MET A 133 7.80 1.38 5.74
CA MET A 133 8.01 2.35 4.68
C MET A 133 9.41 2.95 4.82
N ASP A 134 10.09 3.12 3.69
CA ASP A 134 11.37 3.84 3.65
C ASP A 134 11.17 5.27 4.19
N PRO A 135 11.92 5.71 5.24
CA PRO A 135 11.82 7.06 5.78
C PRO A 135 12.05 8.16 4.72
N SER A 136 12.85 7.87 3.67
CA SER A 136 13.05 8.78 2.55
C SER A 136 11.78 8.96 1.72
N ALA A 137 11.00 7.91 1.52
CA ALA A 137 9.71 7.97 0.86
C ALA A 137 8.71 8.82 1.67
N ALA A 138 8.67 8.66 3.00
CA ALA A 138 7.83 9.48 3.88
C ALA A 138 8.17 10.98 3.73
N THR A 139 9.46 11.33 3.67
CA THR A 139 9.91 12.71 3.42
C THR A 139 9.43 13.21 2.06
N GLY A 140 9.48 12.37 1.03
CA GLY A 140 8.98 12.69 -0.31
C GLY A 140 7.48 13.02 -0.31
N TYR A 141 6.66 12.24 0.39
CA TYR A 141 5.23 12.50 0.53
C TYR A 141 4.93 13.80 1.29
N VAL A 142 5.69 14.12 2.34
CA VAL A 142 5.55 15.38 3.07
C VAL A 142 5.88 16.57 2.18
N LEU A 143 6.98 16.51 1.42
CA LEU A 143 7.36 17.57 0.49
C LEU A 143 6.33 17.77 -0.62
N LEU A 144 5.80 16.68 -1.16
CA LEU A 144 4.74 16.71 -2.16
C LEU A 144 3.48 17.37 -1.60
N GLY A 145 3.07 16.99 -0.38
CA GLY A 145 1.93 17.58 0.32
C GLY A 145 2.11 19.08 0.57
N LEU A 146 3.30 19.51 1.01
CA LEU A 146 3.64 20.93 1.15
C LEU A 146 3.60 21.67 -0.19
N GLY A 147 4.04 21.04 -1.27
CA GLY A 147 3.95 21.59 -2.63
C GLY A 147 2.50 21.84 -3.05
N PHE A 148 1.60 20.88 -2.84
CA PHE A 148 0.17 21.04 -3.12
C PHE A 148 -0.49 22.10 -2.23
N MET A 149 -0.12 22.18 -0.95
CA MET A 149 -0.59 23.22 -0.05
C MET A 149 -0.14 24.61 -0.52
N GLY A 150 1.12 24.77 -0.92
CA GLY A 150 1.64 26.01 -1.50
C GLY A 150 0.88 26.42 -2.76
N LEU A 151 0.62 25.46 -3.67
CA LEU A 151 -0.15 25.70 -4.88
C LEU A 151 -1.60 26.15 -4.57
N ALA A 152 -2.23 25.55 -3.57
CA ALA A 152 -3.57 25.93 -3.12
C ALA A 152 -3.61 27.36 -2.57
N LEU A 153 -2.61 27.78 -1.80
CA LEU A 153 -2.49 29.15 -1.28
C LEU A 153 -2.31 30.16 -2.41
N ILE A 154 -1.47 29.84 -3.42
CA ILE A 154 -1.29 30.67 -4.61
C ILE A 154 -2.62 30.81 -5.38
N ALA A 155 -3.33 29.68 -5.59
CA ALA A 155 -4.62 29.69 -6.26
C ALA A 155 -5.66 30.55 -5.51
N ALA A 156 -5.70 30.47 -4.17
CA ALA A 156 -6.54 31.32 -3.35
C ALA A 156 -6.19 32.81 -3.49
N GLY A 157 -4.91 33.15 -3.50
CA GLY A 157 -4.43 34.51 -3.74
C GLY A 157 -4.88 35.06 -5.10
N PHE A 158 -4.74 34.29 -6.18
CA PHE A 158 -5.23 34.65 -7.51
C PHE A 158 -6.75 34.81 -7.55
N SER A 159 -7.50 33.96 -6.84
CA SER A 159 -8.97 34.08 -6.74
C SER A 159 -9.38 35.38 -6.09
N LEU A 160 -8.78 35.74 -4.96
CA LEU A 160 -9.07 36.99 -4.27
C LEU A 160 -8.70 38.22 -5.11
N TRP A 161 -7.57 38.15 -5.81
CA TRP A 161 -7.18 39.25 -6.73
C TRP A 161 -8.12 39.34 -7.93
N ALA A 162 -8.53 38.21 -8.51
CA ALA A 162 -9.50 38.17 -9.60
C ALA A 162 -10.81 38.86 -9.24
N ILE A 163 -11.32 38.61 -8.02
CA ILE A 163 -12.56 39.26 -7.52
C ILE A 163 -12.36 40.77 -7.41
N LYS A 164 -11.25 41.24 -6.85
CA LYS A 164 -10.99 42.69 -6.70
C LYS A 164 -10.77 43.39 -8.05
N ALA A 165 -10.06 42.75 -8.98
CA ALA A 165 -9.77 43.33 -10.29
C ALA A 165 -10.88 43.12 -11.32
N GLY A 166 -11.91 42.34 -11.03
CA GLY A 166 -12.95 41.97 -11.99
C GLY A 166 -12.44 41.19 -13.21
N SER A 167 -11.29 40.52 -13.08
CA SER A 167 -10.58 39.87 -14.18
C SER A 167 -10.97 38.40 -14.33
N VAL A 168 -11.66 38.06 -15.41
CA VAL A 168 -12.01 36.69 -15.76
C VAL A 168 -10.76 35.86 -16.09
N ALA A 169 -9.69 36.48 -16.62
CA ALA A 169 -8.44 35.78 -16.92
C ALA A 169 -7.79 35.27 -15.64
N LEU A 170 -7.68 36.10 -14.60
CA LEU A 170 -7.14 35.68 -13.29
C LEU A 170 -7.99 34.58 -12.65
N LEU A 171 -9.33 34.65 -12.82
CA LEU A 171 -10.22 33.61 -12.29
C LEU A 171 -9.99 32.25 -12.98
N ARG A 172 -9.78 32.26 -14.31
CA ARG A 172 -9.43 31.03 -15.06
C ARG A 172 -8.09 30.47 -14.64
N THR A 173 -7.08 31.32 -14.47
CA THR A 173 -5.76 30.90 -13.99
C THR A 173 -5.87 30.24 -12.60
N SER A 174 -6.61 30.85 -11.68
CA SER A 174 -6.86 30.28 -10.37
C SER A 174 -7.55 28.91 -10.44
N SER A 175 -8.60 28.78 -11.28
CA SER A 175 -9.33 27.52 -11.44
C SER A 175 -8.45 26.39 -11.97
N VAL A 176 -7.54 26.69 -12.90
CA VAL A 176 -6.53 25.73 -13.40
C VAL A 176 -5.55 25.35 -12.30
N LEU A 177 -5.08 26.30 -11.50
CA LEU A 177 -4.19 25.99 -10.37
C LEU A 177 -4.88 25.11 -9.34
N VAL A 178 -6.15 25.39 -9.00
CA VAL A 178 -6.94 24.54 -8.08
C VAL A 178 -7.07 23.11 -8.60
N PHE A 179 -7.22 22.92 -9.92
CA PHE A 179 -7.28 21.58 -10.51
C PHE A 179 -6.05 20.74 -10.18
N PHE A 180 -4.86 21.35 -10.10
CA PHE A 180 -3.61 20.65 -9.79
C PHE A 180 -3.31 20.53 -8.30
N THR A 181 -4.15 21.07 -7.39
CA THR A 181 -3.87 21.03 -5.94
C THR A 181 -4.18 19.68 -5.28
N VAL A 182 -4.70 18.72 -6.02
CA VAL A 182 -5.03 17.35 -5.55
C VAL A 182 -5.54 17.37 -4.11
N GLY A 183 -6.73 17.91 -3.90
CA GLY A 183 -7.35 17.94 -2.58
C GLY A 183 -7.78 16.56 -2.12
N HIS A 184 -8.18 16.47 -0.87
CA HIS A 184 -8.67 15.22 -0.29
C HIS A 184 -9.72 14.58 -1.23
N PHE A 185 -9.48 13.32 -1.63
CA PHE A 185 -10.34 12.57 -2.55
C PHE A 185 -10.53 13.21 -3.95
N TYR A 186 -9.49 13.84 -4.49
CA TYR A 186 -9.56 14.52 -5.79
C TYR A 186 -10.64 15.61 -5.88
N SER A 187 -11.23 16.00 -4.75
CA SER A 187 -12.30 17.02 -4.71
C SER A 187 -11.85 18.35 -5.32
N ALA A 188 -10.60 18.75 -5.09
CA ALA A 188 -10.05 19.98 -5.67
C ALA A 188 -10.02 19.94 -7.20
N CYS A 189 -9.71 18.79 -7.81
CA CYS A 189 -9.74 18.62 -9.26
C CYS A 189 -11.15 18.83 -9.82
N ILE A 190 -12.17 18.24 -9.18
CA ILE A 190 -13.58 18.35 -9.58
C ILE A 190 -14.06 19.80 -9.44
N PHE A 191 -13.80 20.44 -8.29
CA PHE A 191 -14.21 21.83 -8.06
C PHE A 191 -13.43 22.81 -8.96
N GLY A 192 -12.15 22.57 -9.20
CA GLY A 192 -11.35 23.37 -10.13
C GLY A 192 -11.88 23.30 -11.55
N LEU A 193 -12.22 22.11 -12.04
CA LEU A 193 -12.83 21.91 -13.35
C LEU A 193 -14.19 22.61 -13.45
N PHE A 194 -15.05 22.42 -12.43
CA PHE A 194 -16.36 23.03 -12.38
C PHE A 194 -16.27 24.57 -12.36
N ALA A 195 -15.38 25.12 -11.52
CA ALA A 195 -15.13 26.56 -11.47
C ALA A 195 -14.63 27.10 -12.81
N PHE A 196 -13.72 26.35 -13.49
CA PHE A 196 -13.23 26.72 -14.81
C PHE A 196 -14.38 26.81 -15.84
N VAL A 197 -15.24 25.78 -15.90
CA VAL A 197 -16.40 25.78 -16.80
C VAL A 197 -17.33 26.96 -16.53
N LEU A 198 -17.61 27.26 -15.26
CA LEU A 198 -18.46 28.41 -14.88
C LEU A 198 -17.89 29.78 -15.36
N THR A 199 -16.54 29.90 -15.51
CA THR A 199 -15.96 31.15 -16.02
C THR A 199 -16.40 31.50 -17.45
N PHE A 200 -16.89 30.54 -18.23
CA PHE A 200 -17.40 30.77 -19.58
C PHE A 200 -18.84 31.32 -19.56
N ALA A 201 -19.59 31.10 -18.47
CA ALA A 201 -20.92 31.64 -18.28
C ALA A 201 -20.91 33.12 -17.79
N VAL A 202 -19.76 33.62 -17.33
CA VAL A 202 -19.61 34.99 -16.87
C VAL A 202 -19.70 35.95 -18.06
N PRO A 203 -20.67 36.85 -18.13
CA PRO A 203 -20.79 37.78 -19.24
C PRO A 203 -19.58 38.73 -19.28
N ARG A 204 -18.95 38.86 -20.44
CA ARG A 204 -17.86 39.82 -20.66
C ARG A 204 -18.42 41.24 -20.51
N ARG A 205 -18.12 41.95 -19.43
CA ARG A 205 -18.36 43.38 -19.35
C ARG A 205 -17.54 44.04 -20.45
N ARG A 206 -18.20 44.58 -21.48
CA ARG A 206 -17.55 45.52 -22.42
C ARG A 206 -17.28 46.79 -21.63
N ILE A 207 -16.00 47.08 -21.38
CA ILE A 207 -15.61 48.39 -20.85
C ILE A 207 -15.89 49.39 -21.98
N PRO A 208 -16.77 50.40 -21.79
CA PRO A 208 -16.90 51.44 -22.80
C PRO A 208 -15.57 52.17 -22.90
N LEU A 209 -14.99 52.17 -24.08
CA LEU A 209 -13.86 53.03 -24.42
C LEU A 209 -14.39 54.46 -24.49
N ASN A 210 -14.14 55.29 -23.47
CA ASN A 210 -14.25 56.72 -23.50
C ASN A 210 -12.91 57.35 -23.92
#